data_c3deca39cc1369cdbed6dbf40fa26965
#
_entry.id   c3deca39cc1369cdbed6dbf40fa26965
#
_cell.length_a   1.000
_cell.length_b   1.000
_cell.length_c   1.000
_cell.angle_alpha   90.00
_cell.angle_beta   90.00
_cell.angle_gamma   90.00
#
_symmetry.space_group_name_H-M   'P 1'
#
loop_
_entity.id
_entity.type
_entity.pdbx_description
1 polymer ?
#
loop_
_entity_poly.entity_id
_entity_poly.type
_entity_poly.pdbx_seq_one_letter_code
_entity_poly.pdbx_strand_id
1 'polypeptide(L)'
;MAIKVGINGYGRIGRNILRALYEGKHGGAIKIVAINDLGDANTNAHLTRYDTVHGRFHGDVHVDGDSMVVNGDRIRVVAQRDPTKLPWAELGVDFVLECTGLFTSKAKASAHIAAGAKKVLISAPGGDDVDATIVYGVNHGVLKSSHSVVSNASCTTNCLVPLVKVLHEKIGILAGVMNTVHSYTNDQVLTDVYHSDLRRARSATMSMIPTKTGAAAAVGLVMPELKGKIDGFSIRVPTINVSFVDFTFTAARKTTVDEINGAIKAAAGGALKGILAYNDQPLVSVDFNHDPASSTYDATLTKVIEGTLVKVCSWYDNEWGFSNRMLDTLLAWSKAA
;
A
#
# COMPACT_ATOMS: atom_id res chain seq x y z
N MET A 1 2.87 24.21 -11.23
CA MET A 1 2.87 23.19 -12.32
C MET A 1 2.55 21.83 -11.69
N ALA A 2 1.82 20.96 -12.39
CA ALA A 2 1.56 19.60 -11.91
C ALA A 2 2.87 18.79 -11.85
N ILE A 3 2.96 17.89 -10.87
CA ILE A 3 4.08 16.98 -10.67
C ILE A 3 4.02 15.92 -11.78
N LYS A 4 5.08 15.77 -12.56
CA LYS A 4 5.17 14.77 -13.62
C LYS A 4 5.62 13.42 -13.06
N VAL A 5 4.81 12.39 -13.29
CA VAL A 5 4.99 11.05 -12.72
C VAL A 5 5.16 10.01 -13.82
N GLY A 6 6.18 9.16 -13.67
CA GLY A 6 6.32 7.90 -14.40
C GLY A 6 5.92 6.72 -13.52
N ILE A 7 5.22 5.74 -14.07
CA ILE A 7 4.91 4.47 -13.39
C ILE A 7 5.78 3.37 -14.01
N ASN A 8 6.59 2.71 -13.21
CA ASN A 8 7.34 1.52 -13.63
C ASN A 8 6.67 0.26 -13.05
N GLY A 9 6.12 -0.57 -13.92
CA GLY A 9 5.25 -1.70 -13.56
C GLY A 9 3.77 -1.32 -13.51
N TYR A 10 3.03 -1.68 -14.54
CA TYR A 10 1.61 -1.39 -14.66
C TYR A 10 0.75 -2.61 -14.34
N GLY A 11 1.17 -3.36 -13.30
CA GLY A 11 0.43 -4.45 -12.68
C GLY A 11 -0.74 -3.93 -11.83
N ARG A 12 -1.18 -4.73 -10.83
CA ARG A 12 -2.31 -4.36 -9.97
C ARG A 12 -2.14 -2.97 -9.37
N ILE A 13 -1.01 -2.71 -8.69
CA ILE A 13 -0.78 -1.45 -7.96
C ILE A 13 -0.61 -0.28 -8.93
N GLY A 14 0.22 -0.40 -9.97
CA GLY A 14 0.41 0.69 -10.94
C GLY A 14 -0.90 1.12 -11.61
N ARG A 15 -1.78 0.18 -11.99
CA ARG A 15 -3.11 0.49 -12.54
C ARG A 15 -4.03 1.13 -11.52
N ASN A 16 -4.05 0.62 -10.29
CA ASN A 16 -4.91 1.19 -9.25
C ASN A 16 -4.45 2.58 -8.81
N ILE A 17 -3.15 2.89 -8.86
CA ILE A 17 -2.66 4.25 -8.64
C ILE A 17 -3.18 5.20 -9.73
N LEU A 18 -3.12 4.81 -11.00
CA LEU A 18 -3.70 5.60 -12.08
C LEU A 18 -5.19 5.79 -11.87
N ARG A 19 -5.94 4.73 -11.63
CA ARG A 19 -7.38 4.81 -11.37
C ARG A 19 -7.69 5.70 -10.17
N ALA A 20 -6.99 5.54 -9.05
CA ALA A 20 -7.17 6.36 -7.85
C ALA A 20 -6.87 7.85 -8.10
N LEU A 21 -5.95 8.17 -9.00
CA LEU A 21 -5.68 9.55 -9.40
C LEU A 21 -6.90 10.18 -10.11
N TYR A 22 -7.51 9.46 -11.05
CA TYR A 22 -8.64 9.98 -11.83
C TYR A 22 -9.99 9.86 -11.14
N GLU A 23 -10.19 8.86 -10.28
CA GLU A 23 -11.40 8.64 -9.51
C GLU A 23 -11.40 9.42 -8.19
N GLY A 24 -10.24 9.85 -7.70
CA GLY A 24 -10.04 10.50 -6.41
C GLY A 24 -9.86 12.01 -6.48
N LYS A 25 -9.35 12.57 -5.37
CA LYS A 25 -9.21 14.02 -5.13
C LYS A 25 -7.87 14.62 -5.55
N HIS A 26 -6.96 13.84 -6.16
CA HIS A 26 -5.59 14.27 -6.45
C HIS A 26 -5.41 14.87 -7.85
N GLY A 27 -6.48 14.98 -8.63
CA GLY A 27 -6.47 15.59 -9.97
C GLY A 27 -5.94 17.01 -9.95
N GLY A 28 -5.17 17.37 -10.98
CA GLY A 28 -4.56 18.69 -11.15
C GLY A 28 -3.21 18.89 -10.44
N ALA A 29 -2.94 18.17 -9.34
CA ALA A 29 -1.64 18.23 -8.65
C ALA A 29 -0.61 17.26 -9.24
N ILE A 30 -1.05 16.13 -9.76
CA ILE A 30 -0.24 15.05 -10.31
C ILE A 30 -0.63 14.83 -11.78
N LYS A 31 0.36 14.60 -12.64
CA LYS A 31 0.16 14.19 -14.02
C LYS A 31 1.02 12.96 -14.33
N ILE A 32 0.38 11.83 -14.65
CA ILE A 32 1.10 10.66 -15.15
C ILE A 32 1.44 10.93 -16.60
N VAL A 33 2.74 10.92 -16.93
CA VAL A 33 3.24 11.22 -18.28
C VAL A 33 3.71 9.98 -19.02
N ALA A 34 4.07 8.92 -18.30
CA ALA A 34 4.48 7.66 -18.90
C ALA A 34 4.21 6.46 -17.99
N ILE A 35 4.04 5.32 -18.64
CA ILE A 35 3.94 4.00 -18.01
C ILE A 35 4.96 3.11 -18.70
N ASN A 36 5.79 2.42 -17.91
CA ASN A 36 6.62 1.33 -18.40
C ASN A 36 6.03 -0.01 -17.93
N ASP A 37 5.67 -0.85 -18.88
CA ASP A 37 5.22 -2.23 -18.66
C ASP A 37 5.58 -3.07 -19.88
N LEU A 38 5.75 -4.39 -19.70
CA LEU A 38 6.10 -5.27 -20.82
C LEU A 38 4.93 -5.59 -21.76
N GLY A 39 3.70 -5.24 -21.34
CA GLY A 39 2.51 -5.25 -22.18
C GLY A 39 2.45 -4.04 -23.12
N ASP A 40 1.74 -4.19 -24.23
CA ASP A 40 1.50 -3.09 -25.19
C ASP A 40 0.43 -2.11 -24.69
N ALA A 41 0.29 -0.99 -25.41
CA ALA A 41 -0.67 0.05 -25.07
C ALA A 41 -2.14 -0.45 -25.08
N ASN A 42 -2.50 -1.36 -26.00
CA ASN A 42 -3.84 -1.92 -26.11
C ASN A 42 -4.18 -2.79 -24.91
N THR A 43 -3.27 -3.67 -24.51
CA THR A 43 -3.40 -4.50 -23.31
C THR A 43 -3.54 -3.64 -22.05
N ASN A 44 -2.69 -2.62 -21.91
CA ASN A 44 -2.73 -1.70 -20.78
C ASN A 44 -4.04 -0.90 -20.73
N ALA A 45 -4.52 -0.39 -21.87
CA ALA A 45 -5.81 0.30 -21.97
C ALA A 45 -6.99 -0.62 -21.65
N HIS A 46 -6.96 -1.87 -22.14
CA HIS A 46 -7.99 -2.86 -21.83
C HIS A 46 -8.08 -3.12 -20.33
N LEU A 47 -6.95 -3.40 -19.68
CA LEU A 47 -6.88 -3.70 -18.25
C LEU A 47 -7.13 -2.46 -17.37
N THR A 48 -6.97 -1.24 -17.89
CA THR A 48 -7.38 -0.02 -17.21
C THR A 48 -8.90 0.14 -17.22
N ARG A 49 -9.53 -0.17 -18.37
CA ARG A 49 -11.00 -0.08 -18.51
C ARG A 49 -11.77 -1.13 -17.72
N TYR A 50 -11.22 -2.36 -17.64
CA TYR A 50 -11.91 -3.52 -17.09
C TYR A 50 -11.07 -4.16 -16.00
N ASP A 51 -11.59 -4.22 -14.81
CA ASP A 51 -10.94 -4.84 -13.66
C ASP A 51 -11.93 -5.75 -12.93
N THR A 52 -11.50 -6.98 -12.67
CA THR A 52 -12.34 -7.98 -12.00
C THR A 52 -12.70 -7.58 -10.57
N VAL A 53 -11.78 -6.90 -9.89
CA VAL A 53 -11.94 -6.50 -8.48
C VAL A 53 -12.65 -5.15 -8.35
N HIS A 54 -12.18 -4.14 -9.11
CA HIS A 54 -12.63 -2.76 -8.98
C HIS A 54 -13.66 -2.35 -10.06
N GLY A 55 -14.08 -3.29 -10.90
CA GLY A 55 -15.11 -3.03 -11.92
C GLY A 55 -14.61 -2.17 -13.09
N ARG A 56 -15.54 -1.62 -13.84
CA ARG A 56 -15.23 -0.75 -14.98
C ARG A 56 -14.72 0.61 -14.51
N PHE A 57 -13.72 1.12 -15.20
CA PHE A 57 -13.30 2.51 -15.04
C PHE A 57 -14.34 3.45 -15.63
N HIS A 58 -14.69 4.48 -14.89
CA HIS A 58 -15.77 5.42 -15.29
C HIS A 58 -15.31 6.55 -16.23
N GLY A 59 -14.02 6.59 -16.57
CA GLY A 59 -13.45 7.57 -17.51
C GLY A 59 -13.26 7.01 -18.91
N ASP A 60 -12.92 7.90 -19.85
CA ASP A 60 -12.51 7.53 -21.21
C ASP A 60 -11.07 6.99 -21.22
N VAL A 61 -10.87 5.85 -21.88
CA VAL A 61 -9.55 5.26 -22.09
C VAL A 61 -9.47 4.73 -23.51
N HIS A 62 -8.57 5.27 -24.32
CA HIS A 62 -8.31 4.76 -25.66
C HIS A 62 -6.79 4.78 -25.97
N VAL A 63 -6.40 4.20 -27.10
CA VAL A 63 -5.02 4.14 -27.55
C VAL A 63 -4.85 5.07 -28.74
N ASP A 64 -3.78 5.86 -28.74
CA ASP A 64 -3.36 6.71 -29.84
C ASP A 64 -1.85 6.51 -30.07
N GLY A 65 -1.52 5.74 -31.11
CA GLY A 65 -0.15 5.32 -31.41
C GLY A 65 0.46 4.48 -30.29
N ASP A 66 1.57 4.90 -29.75
CA ASP A 66 2.29 4.30 -28.63
C ASP A 66 1.81 4.76 -27.25
N SER A 67 0.73 5.50 -27.20
CA SER A 67 0.26 6.14 -25.99
C SER A 67 -1.14 5.66 -25.62
N MET A 68 -1.40 5.59 -24.33
CA MET A 68 -2.74 5.47 -23.75
C MET A 68 -3.23 6.87 -23.40
N VAL A 69 -4.46 7.19 -23.81
CA VAL A 69 -5.12 8.45 -23.46
C VAL A 69 -6.18 8.15 -22.41
N VAL A 70 -6.13 8.85 -21.28
CA VAL A 70 -7.06 8.69 -20.15
C VAL A 70 -7.68 10.05 -19.84
N ASN A 71 -8.98 10.19 -20.03
CA ASN A 71 -9.73 11.45 -19.83
C ASN A 71 -9.07 12.66 -20.54
N GLY A 72 -8.47 12.41 -21.73
CA GLY A 72 -7.77 13.42 -22.52
C GLY A 72 -6.27 13.58 -22.19
N ASP A 73 -5.77 13.01 -21.08
CA ASP A 73 -4.34 13.00 -20.79
C ASP A 73 -3.62 11.93 -21.59
N ARG A 74 -2.64 12.36 -22.38
CA ARG A 74 -1.79 11.46 -23.16
C ARG A 74 -0.67 10.90 -22.28
N ILE A 75 -0.58 9.57 -22.15
CA ILE A 75 0.37 8.83 -21.33
C ILE A 75 1.19 7.92 -22.26
N ARG A 76 2.49 8.16 -22.38
CA ARG A 76 3.38 7.33 -23.20
C ARG A 76 3.52 5.95 -22.60
N VAL A 77 3.34 4.89 -23.41
CA VAL A 77 3.56 3.51 -22.98
C VAL A 77 4.91 3.04 -23.51
N VAL A 78 5.76 2.55 -22.62
CA VAL A 78 7.10 2.06 -22.90
C VAL A 78 7.22 0.61 -22.46
N ALA A 79 7.98 -0.21 -23.19
CA ALA A 79 8.23 -1.61 -22.86
C ALA A 79 9.74 -1.86 -22.73
N GLN A 80 10.33 -1.41 -21.61
CA GLN A 80 11.77 -1.49 -21.37
C GLN A 80 12.06 -2.24 -20.05
N ARG A 81 12.88 -3.30 -20.16
CA ARG A 81 13.29 -4.11 -19.01
C ARG A 81 14.39 -3.44 -18.16
N ASP A 82 15.29 -2.71 -18.81
CA ASP A 82 16.40 -2.01 -18.16
C ASP A 82 15.95 -0.60 -17.74
N PRO A 83 15.80 -0.32 -16.45
CA PRO A 83 15.28 0.97 -15.99
C PRO A 83 16.22 2.14 -16.29
N THR A 84 17.51 1.89 -16.54
CA THR A 84 18.47 2.94 -16.92
C THR A 84 18.23 3.52 -18.33
N LYS A 85 17.45 2.81 -19.16
CA LYS A 85 17.11 3.19 -20.54
C LYS A 85 15.72 3.81 -20.67
N LEU A 86 15.05 4.04 -19.57
CA LEU A 86 13.73 4.66 -19.56
C LEU A 86 13.81 6.17 -19.86
N PRO A 87 12.86 6.76 -20.59
CA PRO A 87 12.94 8.13 -21.08
C PRO A 87 12.55 9.17 -20.03
N TRP A 88 12.94 8.98 -18.75
CA TRP A 88 12.54 9.87 -17.67
C TRP A 88 13.06 11.29 -17.83
N ALA A 89 14.30 11.45 -18.27
CA ALA A 89 14.89 12.77 -18.55
C ALA A 89 14.16 13.49 -19.69
N GLU A 90 13.89 12.80 -20.81
CA GLU A 90 13.18 13.34 -21.97
C GLU A 90 11.77 13.84 -21.60
N LEU A 91 11.06 13.09 -20.77
CA LEU A 91 9.70 13.40 -20.34
C LEU A 91 9.65 14.37 -19.17
N GLY A 92 10.79 14.67 -18.57
CA GLY A 92 10.90 15.55 -17.40
C GLY A 92 10.20 14.99 -16.16
N VAL A 93 10.36 13.69 -15.91
CA VAL A 93 9.72 12.99 -14.79
C VAL A 93 10.29 13.49 -13.47
N ASP A 94 9.42 13.98 -12.59
CA ASP A 94 9.78 14.39 -11.23
C ASP A 94 9.84 13.18 -10.29
N PHE A 95 8.85 12.30 -10.36
CA PHE A 95 8.75 11.11 -9.53
C PHE A 95 8.53 9.85 -10.38
N VAL A 96 9.25 8.78 -10.06
CA VAL A 96 8.90 7.44 -10.51
C VAL A 96 8.19 6.69 -9.37
N LEU A 97 7.04 6.11 -9.67
CA LEU A 97 6.38 5.12 -8.83
C LEU A 97 6.86 3.74 -9.26
N GLU A 98 7.69 3.13 -8.42
CA GLU A 98 8.24 1.80 -8.68
C GLU A 98 7.26 0.73 -8.19
N CYS A 99 6.56 0.12 -9.13
CA CYS A 99 5.44 -0.81 -8.88
C CYS A 99 5.70 -2.24 -9.40
N THR A 100 6.94 -2.56 -9.81
CA THR A 100 7.28 -3.92 -10.30
C THR A 100 7.52 -4.92 -9.18
N GLY A 101 7.89 -4.45 -7.97
CA GLY A 101 8.37 -5.30 -6.88
C GLY A 101 9.80 -5.83 -7.07
N LEU A 102 10.51 -5.44 -8.14
CA LEU A 102 11.87 -5.92 -8.46
C LEU A 102 12.97 -4.98 -7.94
N PHE A 103 12.72 -3.67 -7.95
CA PHE A 103 13.69 -2.63 -7.60
C PHE A 103 13.35 -2.03 -6.23
N THR A 104 13.42 -2.85 -5.18
CA THR A 104 12.96 -2.49 -3.83
C THR A 104 14.05 -1.94 -2.91
N SER A 105 15.34 -1.99 -3.30
CA SER A 105 16.42 -1.34 -2.57
C SER A 105 16.78 0.01 -3.20
N LYS A 106 17.38 0.93 -2.44
CA LYS A 106 17.88 2.20 -2.96
C LYS A 106 18.89 1.98 -4.09
N ALA A 107 19.81 1.03 -3.89
CA ALA A 107 20.82 0.67 -4.89
C ALA A 107 20.17 0.32 -6.25
N LYS A 108 19.13 -0.53 -6.24
CA LYS A 108 18.41 -0.93 -7.47
C LYS A 108 17.54 0.20 -8.04
N ALA A 109 16.75 0.85 -7.19
CA ALA A 109 15.81 1.89 -7.61
C ALA A 109 16.52 3.15 -8.14
N SER A 110 17.78 3.39 -7.75
CA SER A 110 18.60 4.50 -8.27
C SER A 110 18.85 4.42 -9.78
N ALA A 111 18.59 3.28 -10.43
CA ALA A 111 18.58 3.17 -11.88
C ALA A 111 17.59 4.15 -12.54
N HIS A 112 16.46 4.45 -11.90
CA HIS A 112 15.51 5.46 -12.36
C HIS A 112 16.06 6.88 -12.22
N ILE A 113 16.86 7.15 -11.18
CA ILE A 113 17.55 8.44 -11.02
C ILE A 113 18.59 8.60 -12.13
N ALA A 114 19.37 7.55 -12.43
CA ALA A 114 20.32 7.54 -13.54
C ALA A 114 19.65 7.78 -14.90
N ALA A 115 18.40 7.34 -15.08
CA ALA A 115 17.57 7.59 -16.26
C ALA A 115 16.95 9.01 -16.29
N GLY A 116 17.17 9.84 -15.25
CA GLY A 116 16.77 11.24 -15.19
C GLY A 116 15.52 11.55 -14.35
N ALA A 117 14.96 10.60 -13.62
CA ALA A 117 13.95 10.90 -12.62
C ALA A 117 14.59 11.63 -11.42
N LYS A 118 13.84 12.54 -10.78
CA LYS A 118 14.35 13.25 -9.60
C LYS A 118 14.22 12.44 -8.32
N LYS A 119 13.15 11.65 -8.19
CA LYS A 119 12.79 10.89 -6.98
C LYS A 119 12.12 9.56 -7.35
N VAL A 120 12.26 8.56 -6.47
CA VAL A 120 11.61 7.24 -6.64
C VAL A 120 10.83 6.88 -5.38
N LEU A 121 9.54 6.61 -5.53
CA LEU A 121 8.68 6.07 -4.48
C LEU A 121 8.37 4.60 -4.76
N ILE A 122 8.84 3.72 -3.89
CA ILE A 122 8.69 2.26 -4.02
C ILE A 122 7.37 1.81 -3.41
N SER A 123 6.56 1.06 -4.17
CA SER A 123 5.27 0.50 -3.75
C SER A 123 5.38 -0.85 -3.03
N ALA A 124 6.46 -1.07 -2.30
CA ALA A 124 6.76 -2.30 -1.58
C ALA A 124 7.64 -1.98 -0.36
N PRO A 125 7.80 -2.91 0.60
CA PRO A 125 8.81 -2.76 1.64
C PRO A 125 10.18 -2.50 1.00
N GLY A 126 10.83 -1.43 1.45
CA GLY A 126 12.15 -1.05 0.97
C GLY A 126 13.27 -1.89 1.62
N GLY A 127 14.43 -1.93 0.97
CA GLY A 127 15.65 -2.41 1.60
C GLY A 127 16.10 -1.49 2.74
N ASP A 128 17.08 -1.94 3.52
CA ASP A 128 17.62 -1.16 4.65
C ASP A 128 18.36 0.12 4.20
N ASP A 129 18.62 0.24 2.90
CA ASP A 129 19.35 1.35 2.27
C ASP A 129 18.46 2.49 1.75
N VAL A 130 17.13 2.38 1.82
CA VAL A 130 16.23 3.46 1.41
C VAL A 130 16.32 4.65 2.36
N ASP A 131 16.10 5.87 1.85
CA ASP A 131 16.21 7.09 2.65
C ASP A 131 15.18 7.16 3.78
N ALA A 132 13.98 6.61 3.55
CA ALA A 132 12.93 6.47 4.56
C ALA A 132 11.90 5.42 4.16
N THR A 133 11.29 4.78 5.16
CA THR A 133 10.08 3.97 5.03
C THR A 133 8.92 4.75 5.63
N ILE A 134 7.90 5.03 4.81
CA ILE A 134 6.80 5.91 5.16
C ILE A 134 5.49 5.15 5.30
N VAL A 135 4.78 5.44 6.37
CA VAL A 135 3.36 5.18 6.53
C VAL A 135 2.65 6.53 6.66
N TYR A 136 1.94 6.91 5.61
CA TYR A 136 1.28 8.22 5.56
C TYR A 136 0.25 8.35 6.70
N GLY A 137 0.21 9.52 7.32
CA GLY A 137 -0.59 9.77 8.52
C GLY A 137 0.14 9.48 9.82
N VAL A 138 1.22 8.69 9.79
CA VAL A 138 2.00 8.35 10.99
C VAL A 138 3.37 9.04 11.02
N ASN A 139 4.22 8.79 10.03
CA ASN A 139 5.58 9.34 10.02
C ASN A 139 5.93 10.14 8.75
N HIS A 140 4.96 10.52 7.91
CA HIS A 140 5.25 11.27 6.67
C HIS A 140 5.97 12.60 6.90
N GLY A 141 5.95 13.13 8.13
CA GLY A 141 6.71 14.33 8.51
C GLY A 141 8.23 14.14 8.50
N VAL A 142 8.76 12.91 8.41
CA VAL A 142 10.21 12.68 8.29
C VAL A 142 10.72 12.83 6.84
N LEU A 143 9.83 12.98 5.86
CA LEU A 143 10.18 13.23 4.47
C LEU A 143 11.01 14.52 4.34
N LYS A 144 12.06 14.46 3.49
CA LYS A 144 12.95 15.61 3.22
C LYS A 144 13.11 15.80 1.71
N SER A 145 13.37 17.04 1.32
CA SER A 145 13.69 17.36 -0.09
C SER A 145 14.94 16.63 -0.57
N SER A 146 15.89 16.34 0.31
CA SER A 146 17.14 15.62 0.03
C SER A 146 16.98 14.11 -0.15
N HIS A 147 15.84 13.50 0.23
CA HIS A 147 15.58 12.08 -0.03
C HIS A 147 15.42 11.85 -1.54
N SER A 148 16.00 10.76 -2.03
CA SER A 148 15.96 10.35 -3.44
C SER A 148 15.14 9.08 -3.69
N VAL A 149 15.18 8.13 -2.75
CA VAL A 149 14.46 6.85 -2.83
C VAL A 149 13.77 6.55 -1.50
N VAL A 150 12.44 6.49 -1.53
CA VAL A 150 11.59 6.29 -0.35
C VAL A 150 10.67 5.09 -0.59
N SER A 151 10.43 4.30 0.46
CA SER A 151 9.46 3.21 0.45
C SER A 151 8.14 3.64 1.08
N ASN A 152 7.01 3.26 0.46
CA ASN A 152 5.68 3.40 1.05
C ASN A 152 5.29 2.21 1.94
N ALA A 153 6.25 1.41 2.38
CA ALA A 153 6.05 0.16 3.15
C ALA A 153 5.16 -0.85 2.39
N SER A 154 4.44 -1.71 3.11
CA SER A 154 3.46 -2.65 2.54
C SER A 154 2.03 -2.21 2.83
N CYS A 155 1.05 -2.79 2.11
CA CYS A 155 -0.37 -2.59 2.40
C CYS A 155 -0.72 -3.00 3.83
N THR A 156 -0.19 -4.13 4.31
CA THR A 156 -0.39 -4.61 5.68
C THR A 156 0.21 -3.66 6.71
N THR A 157 1.41 -3.11 6.46
CA THR A 157 2.04 -2.11 7.33
C THR A 157 1.20 -0.84 7.39
N ASN A 158 0.66 -0.38 6.24
CA ASN A 158 -0.22 0.78 6.19
C ASN A 158 -1.54 0.57 6.95
N CYS A 159 -2.04 -0.67 7.03
CA CYS A 159 -3.19 -1.00 7.86
C CYS A 159 -2.84 -1.05 9.36
N LEU A 160 -1.77 -1.75 9.71
CA LEU A 160 -1.41 -2.04 11.11
C LEU A 160 -0.94 -0.79 11.86
N VAL A 161 -0.04 0.00 11.25
CA VAL A 161 0.70 1.07 11.97
C VAL A 161 -0.20 2.21 12.45
N PRO A 162 -1.19 2.73 11.70
CA PRO A 162 -2.12 3.73 12.23
C PRO A 162 -2.90 3.25 13.45
N LEU A 163 -3.31 1.97 13.44
CA LEU A 163 -3.98 1.35 14.57
C LEU A 163 -3.05 1.23 15.79
N VAL A 164 -1.85 0.69 15.58
CA VAL A 164 -0.82 0.54 16.62
C VAL A 164 -0.45 1.88 17.24
N LYS A 165 -0.32 2.94 16.43
CA LYS A 165 -0.03 4.31 16.91
C LYS A 165 -1.06 4.75 17.95
N VAL A 166 -2.34 4.69 17.61
CA VAL A 166 -3.42 5.13 18.53
C VAL A 166 -3.40 4.31 19.82
N LEU A 167 -3.29 2.98 19.69
CA LEU A 167 -3.29 2.07 20.84
C LEU A 167 -2.07 2.29 21.72
N HIS A 168 -0.89 2.46 21.14
CA HIS A 168 0.34 2.69 21.90
C HIS A 168 0.33 4.03 22.64
N GLU A 169 -0.12 5.09 21.99
CA GLU A 169 -0.22 6.42 22.60
C GLU A 169 -1.25 6.48 23.75
N LYS A 170 -2.34 5.70 23.66
CA LYS A 170 -3.45 5.78 24.63
C LYS A 170 -3.30 4.79 25.79
N ILE A 171 -2.89 3.58 25.54
CA ILE A 171 -2.88 2.49 26.54
C ILE A 171 -1.51 1.82 26.69
N GLY A 172 -0.58 2.08 25.77
CA GLY A 172 0.74 1.43 25.71
C GLY A 172 0.66 -0.01 25.21
N ILE A 173 1.65 -0.43 24.44
CA ILE A 173 1.82 -1.80 23.96
C ILE A 173 3.14 -2.32 24.51
N LEU A 174 3.09 -3.40 25.30
CA LEU A 174 4.28 -4.08 25.82
C LEU A 174 4.87 -5.04 24.80
N ALA A 175 4.02 -5.90 24.26
CA ALA A 175 4.33 -6.86 23.20
C ALA A 175 3.06 -7.27 22.48
N GLY A 176 3.17 -7.72 21.23
CA GLY A 176 2.01 -8.17 20.48
C GLY A 176 2.35 -9.10 19.33
N VAL A 177 1.35 -9.88 18.92
CA VAL A 177 1.43 -10.78 17.77
C VAL A 177 0.34 -10.40 16.77
N MET A 178 0.74 -10.25 15.53
CA MET A 178 -0.14 -9.92 14.41
C MET A 178 -0.25 -11.09 13.46
N ASN A 179 -1.47 -11.40 13.05
CA ASN A 179 -1.72 -12.21 11.86
C ASN A 179 -2.47 -11.37 10.83
N THR A 180 -2.11 -11.49 9.56
CA THR A 180 -2.96 -10.97 8.49
C THR A 180 -3.56 -12.10 7.68
N VAL A 181 -4.90 -12.19 7.71
CA VAL A 181 -5.66 -13.01 6.77
C VAL A 181 -5.72 -12.22 5.48
N HIS A 182 -4.89 -12.61 4.52
CA HIS A 182 -4.58 -11.78 3.35
C HIS A 182 -5.10 -12.40 2.06
N SER A 183 -5.73 -11.59 1.23
CA SER A 183 -6.07 -11.97 -0.13
C SER A 183 -4.84 -12.48 -0.88
N TYR A 184 -5.01 -13.42 -1.79
CA TYR A 184 -3.91 -13.83 -2.66
C TYR A 184 -3.50 -12.68 -3.58
N THR A 185 -2.25 -12.68 -3.99
CA THR A 185 -1.67 -11.72 -4.95
C THR A 185 -0.96 -12.49 -6.06
N ASN A 186 -0.42 -11.80 -7.05
CA ASN A 186 0.34 -12.44 -8.14
C ASN A 186 1.63 -13.17 -7.67
N ASP A 187 2.01 -13.05 -6.41
CA ASP A 187 3.06 -13.84 -5.78
C ASP A 187 2.60 -15.29 -5.47
N GLN A 188 1.29 -15.52 -5.39
CA GLN A 188 0.70 -16.85 -5.26
C GLN A 188 0.38 -17.42 -6.66
N VAL A 189 0.37 -18.76 -6.74
CA VAL A 189 0.15 -19.49 -7.98
C VAL A 189 -1.26 -20.08 -8.07
N LEU A 190 -1.80 -20.24 -9.28
CA LEU A 190 -3.14 -20.82 -9.48
C LEU A 190 -3.15 -22.33 -9.25
N THR A 191 -2.10 -23.01 -9.70
CA THR A 191 -1.89 -24.46 -9.52
C THR A 191 -0.49 -24.71 -9.00
N ASP A 192 -0.23 -25.90 -8.44
CA ASP A 192 1.07 -26.25 -7.88
C ASP A 192 2.18 -26.08 -8.93
N VAL A 193 3.21 -25.28 -8.60
CA VAL A 193 4.36 -25.00 -9.48
C VAL A 193 5.58 -24.68 -8.63
N TYR A 194 6.77 -24.73 -9.23
CA TYR A 194 8.01 -24.38 -8.55
C TYR A 194 7.96 -22.98 -7.95
N HIS A 195 8.30 -22.90 -6.66
CA HIS A 195 8.50 -21.66 -5.91
C HIS A 195 9.53 -21.92 -4.80
N SER A 196 10.35 -20.93 -4.46
CA SER A 196 11.36 -21.05 -3.39
C SER A 196 10.75 -21.27 -1.99
N ASP A 197 9.56 -20.72 -1.73
CA ASP A 197 8.75 -21.02 -0.55
C ASP A 197 7.79 -22.18 -0.91
N LEU A 198 7.99 -23.34 -0.27
CA LEU A 198 7.20 -24.56 -0.56
C LEU A 198 5.71 -24.40 -0.28
N ARG A 199 5.30 -23.52 0.62
CA ARG A 199 3.88 -23.22 0.87
C ARG A 199 3.30 -22.38 -0.25
N ARG A 200 4.04 -21.38 -0.76
CA ARG A 200 3.63 -20.55 -1.91
C ARG A 200 3.66 -21.31 -3.24
N ALA A 201 4.32 -22.46 -3.29
CA ALA A 201 4.30 -23.36 -4.43
C ALA A 201 2.93 -24.03 -4.66
N ARG A 202 2.00 -23.93 -3.71
CA ARG A 202 0.70 -24.59 -3.75
C ARG A 202 -0.39 -23.63 -4.23
N SER A 203 -1.46 -24.23 -4.80
CA SER A 203 -2.61 -23.51 -5.34
C SER A 203 -3.26 -22.55 -4.32
N ALA A 204 -3.29 -21.28 -4.64
CA ALA A 204 -3.90 -20.25 -3.81
C ALA A 204 -5.43 -20.24 -3.90
N THR A 205 -6.00 -20.82 -4.93
CA THR A 205 -7.46 -20.82 -5.17
C THR A 205 -8.19 -21.84 -4.32
N MET A 206 -7.47 -22.82 -3.76
CA MET A 206 -8.04 -23.92 -2.98
C MET A 206 -7.37 -24.11 -1.61
N SER A 207 -6.40 -23.28 -1.25
CA SER A 207 -5.61 -23.47 -0.02
C SER A 207 -5.49 -22.19 0.80
N MET A 208 -5.50 -22.33 2.11
CA MET A 208 -4.96 -21.32 3.02
C MET A 208 -3.46 -21.53 3.13
N ILE A 209 -2.67 -20.48 2.87
CA ILE A 209 -1.21 -20.56 2.76
C ILE A 209 -0.57 -19.70 3.84
N PRO A 210 -0.11 -20.29 4.98
CA PRO A 210 0.68 -19.56 5.96
C PRO A 210 2.04 -19.17 5.35
N THR A 211 2.44 -17.92 5.52
CA THR A 211 3.68 -17.40 4.95
C THR A 211 4.26 -16.27 5.79
N LYS A 212 5.51 -15.94 5.56
CA LYS A 212 6.18 -14.81 6.23
C LYS A 212 5.57 -13.48 5.80
N THR A 213 5.65 -12.50 6.71
CA THR A 213 5.38 -11.08 6.40
C THR A 213 6.41 -10.21 7.11
N GLY A 214 6.91 -9.19 6.43
CA GLY A 214 7.75 -8.16 7.05
C GLY A 214 6.94 -7.03 7.70
N ALA A 215 5.61 -7.08 7.66
CA ALA A 215 4.78 -5.97 8.10
C ALA A 215 4.90 -5.66 9.60
N ALA A 216 5.01 -6.70 10.44
CA ALA A 216 5.20 -6.54 11.88
C ALA A 216 6.56 -5.92 12.22
N ALA A 217 7.63 -6.40 11.59
CA ALA A 217 8.98 -5.83 11.77
C ALA A 217 9.06 -4.38 11.28
N ALA A 218 8.33 -4.04 10.22
CA ALA A 218 8.27 -2.69 9.67
C ALA A 218 7.63 -1.67 10.64
N VAL A 219 6.84 -2.11 11.64
CA VAL A 219 6.36 -1.21 12.71
C VAL A 219 7.54 -0.52 13.39
N GLY A 220 8.62 -1.25 13.71
CA GLY A 220 9.81 -0.70 14.34
C GLY A 220 10.63 0.26 13.46
N LEU A 221 10.42 0.28 12.13
CA LEU A 221 11.03 1.28 11.23
C LEU A 221 10.28 2.61 11.28
N VAL A 222 8.98 2.56 11.56
CA VAL A 222 8.08 3.72 11.56
C VAL A 222 7.89 4.28 12.98
N MET A 223 7.88 3.39 13.98
CA MET A 223 7.75 3.65 15.41
C MET A 223 8.90 2.96 16.16
N PRO A 224 10.08 3.60 16.27
CA PRO A 224 11.28 2.97 16.83
C PRO A 224 11.12 2.41 18.27
N GLU A 225 10.24 3.02 19.06
CA GLU A 225 9.92 2.60 20.43
C GLU A 225 9.25 1.22 20.52
N LEU A 226 8.69 0.74 19.41
CA LEU A 226 8.07 -0.60 19.28
C LEU A 226 8.98 -1.62 18.57
N LYS A 227 10.22 -1.27 18.28
CA LYS A 227 11.16 -2.18 17.62
C LYS A 227 11.33 -3.47 18.45
N GLY A 228 11.07 -4.62 17.80
CA GLY A 228 11.17 -5.94 18.41
C GLY A 228 10.03 -6.33 19.37
N LYS A 229 9.01 -5.45 19.54
CA LYS A 229 7.86 -5.76 20.40
C LYS A 229 6.67 -6.36 19.67
N ILE A 230 6.65 -6.28 18.35
CA ILE A 230 5.57 -6.82 17.52
C ILE A 230 6.17 -7.76 16.50
N ASP A 231 5.60 -8.97 16.40
CA ASP A 231 5.94 -9.98 15.41
C ASP A 231 4.66 -10.59 14.82
N GLY A 232 4.78 -11.39 13.77
CA GLY A 232 3.62 -12.01 13.17
C GLY A 232 3.89 -12.70 11.84
N PHE A 233 2.81 -13.18 11.24
CA PHE A 233 2.83 -13.88 9.96
C PHE A 233 1.57 -13.56 9.14
N SER A 234 1.51 -14.09 7.93
CA SER A 234 0.38 -13.95 7.02
C SER A 234 -0.23 -15.31 6.72
N ILE A 235 -1.55 -15.37 6.57
CA ILE A 235 -2.26 -16.50 5.96
C ILE A 235 -2.89 -15.97 4.66
N ARG A 236 -2.43 -16.45 3.50
CA ARG A 236 -3.09 -16.18 2.23
C ARG A 236 -4.33 -17.06 2.13
N VAL A 237 -5.44 -16.47 1.69
CA VAL A 237 -6.74 -17.14 1.59
C VAL A 237 -7.30 -17.03 0.17
N PRO A 238 -8.20 -17.93 -0.26
CA PRO A 238 -8.85 -17.90 -1.57
C PRO A 238 -9.85 -16.73 -1.71
N THR A 239 -9.38 -15.51 -1.51
CA THR A 239 -10.14 -14.27 -1.63
C THR A 239 -9.33 -13.32 -2.50
N ILE A 240 -9.99 -12.69 -3.49
CA ILE A 240 -9.29 -11.92 -4.52
C ILE A 240 -8.79 -10.56 -4.04
N ASN A 241 -9.55 -9.92 -3.13
CA ASN A 241 -9.22 -8.60 -2.58
C ASN A 241 -9.85 -8.43 -1.20
N VAL A 242 -9.38 -7.43 -0.48
CA VAL A 242 -9.62 -7.10 0.92
C VAL A 242 -9.01 -8.12 1.87
N SER A 243 -8.16 -7.62 2.70
CA SER A 243 -7.41 -8.36 3.71
C SER A 243 -7.77 -7.88 5.12
N PHE A 244 -7.37 -8.64 6.11
CA PHE A 244 -7.78 -8.44 7.50
C PHE A 244 -6.60 -8.59 8.44
N VAL A 245 -6.32 -7.58 9.24
CA VAL A 245 -5.35 -7.63 10.33
C VAL A 245 -6.05 -8.08 11.60
N ASP A 246 -5.52 -9.13 12.22
CA ASP A 246 -5.84 -9.61 13.55
C ASP A 246 -4.63 -9.32 14.44
N PHE A 247 -4.76 -8.40 15.38
CA PHE A 247 -3.68 -7.99 16.26
C PHE A 247 -4.03 -8.23 17.72
N THR A 248 -3.25 -9.09 18.38
CA THR A 248 -3.37 -9.38 19.82
C THR A 248 -2.14 -8.85 20.53
N PHE A 249 -2.32 -8.08 21.61
CA PHE A 249 -1.23 -7.48 22.36
C PHE A 249 -1.50 -7.39 23.84
N THR A 250 -0.42 -7.26 24.63
CA THR A 250 -0.49 -6.94 26.06
C THR A 250 -0.41 -5.44 26.24
N ALA A 251 -1.44 -4.84 26.80
CA ALA A 251 -1.50 -3.42 27.16
C ALA A 251 -0.60 -3.12 28.37
N ALA A 252 -0.01 -1.93 28.42
CA ALA A 252 0.84 -1.49 29.52
C ALA A 252 0.05 -1.17 30.79
N ARG A 253 -1.26 -0.97 30.69
CA ARG A 253 -2.20 -0.77 31.79
C ARG A 253 -3.53 -1.43 31.50
N LYS A 254 -4.35 -1.54 32.52
CA LYS A 254 -5.74 -2.01 32.36
C LYS A 254 -6.53 -1.07 31.45
N THR A 255 -7.37 -1.64 30.61
CA THR A 255 -8.24 -0.96 29.65
C THR A 255 -9.56 -1.71 29.49
N THR A 256 -10.48 -1.14 28.72
CA THR A 256 -11.80 -1.72 28.42
C THR A 256 -12.05 -1.67 26.91
N VAL A 257 -13.02 -2.43 26.42
CA VAL A 257 -13.50 -2.40 25.04
C VAL A 257 -13.95 -0.99 24.67
N ASP A 258 -14.72 -0.33 25.53
CA ASP A 258 -15.26 1.01 25.27
C ASP A 258 -14.14 2.06 25.16
N GLU A 259 -13.12 1.97 26.01
CA GLU A 259 -11.95 2.87 25.94
C GLU A 259 -11.19 2.73 24.63
N ILE A 260 -10.94 1.49 24.20
CA ILE A 260 -10.25 1.18 22.94
C ILE A 260 -11.07 1.69 21.75
N ASN A 261 -12.35 1.30 21.69
CA ASN A 261 -13.24 1.70 20.59
C ASN A 261 -13.39 3.22 20.54
N GLY A 262 -13.54 3.88 21.69
CA GLY A 262 -13.61 5.35 21.79
C GLY A 262 -12.35 6.05 21.31
N ALA A 263 -11.16 5.55 21.68
CA ALA A 263 -9.89 6.09 21.25
C ALA A 263 -9.69 6.00 19.71
N ILE A 264 -10.00 4.83 19.14
CA ILE A 264 -9.92 4.62 17.69
C ILE A 264 -10.94 5.49 16.94
N LYS A 265 -12.20 5.55 17.42
CA LYS A 265 -13.25 6.37 16.83
C LYS A 265 -12.87 7.85 16.81
N ALA A 266 -12.29 8.35 17.91
CA ALA A 266 -11.80 9.72 17.99
C ALA A 266 -10.65 9.99 17.00
N ALA A 267 -9.70 9.08 16.88
CA ALA A 267 -8.59 9.22 15.93
C ALA A 267 -9.07 9.17 14.47
N ALA A 268 -10.00 8.28 14.13
CA ALA A 268 -10.60 8.15 12.79
C ALA A 268 -11.38 9.40 12.39
N GLY A 269 -12.08 10.06 13.33
CA GLY A 269 -12.76 11.34 13.08
C GLY A 269 -11.84 12.56 13.14
N GLY A 270 -10.63 12.42 13.67
CA GLY A 270 -9.67 13.50 13.96
C GLY A 270 -8.37 13.40 13.16
N ALA A 271 -7.26 13.20 13.86
CA ALA A 271 -5.91 13.27 13.30
C ALA A 271 -5.61 12.25 12.19
N LEU A 272 -6.30 11.12 12.18
CA LEU A 272 -6.16 10.06 11.17
C LEU A 272 -7.34 9.98 10.20
N LYS A 273 -8.15 11.03 10.10
CA LYS A 273 -9.28 11.08 9.16
C LYS A 273 -8.83 10.81 7.73
N GLY A 274 -9.49 9.85 7.07
CA GLY A 274 -9.18 9.40 5.72
C GLY A 274 -8.02 8.41 5.62
N ILE A 275 -7.35 8.11 6.76
CA ILE A 275 -6.30 7.09 6.89
C ILE A 275 -6.83 5.91 7.69
N LEU A 276 -7.38 6.18 8.87
CA LEU A 276 -8.06 5.22 9.73
C LEU A 276 -9.56 5.48 9.64
N ALA A 277 -10.34 4.45 9.37
CA ALA A 277 -11.79 4.44 9.41
C ALA A 277 -12.30 3.58 10.57
N TYR A 278 -13.57 3.71 10.88
CA TYR A 278 -14.21 3.01 12.01
C TYR A 278 -15.50 2.35 11.53
N ASN A 279 -15.62 1.05 11.75
CA ASN A 279 -16.79 0.25 11.47
C ASN A 279 -17.40 -0.32 12.77
N ASP A 280 -18.71 -0.18 12.93
CA ASP A 280 -19.50 -0.79 14.01
C ASP A 280 -20.67 -1.64 13.48
N GLN A 281 -20.63 -1.98 12.18
CA GLN A 281 -21.61 -2.83 11.51
C GLN A 281 -21.04 -4.24 11.28
N PRO A 282 -21.88 -5.28 11.24
CA PRO A 282 -21.46 -6.66 10.98
C PRO A 282 -21.17 -6.89 9.47
N LEU A 283 -20.07 -6.33 8.98
CA LEU A 283 -19.65 -6.37 7.60
C LEU A 283 -18.61 -7.48 7.33
N VAL A 284 -18.40 -7.81 6.05
CA VAL A 284 -17.44 -8.80 5.58
C VAL A 284 -16.50 -8.20 4.52
N SER A 285 -15.49 -8.94 4.10
CA SER A 285 -14.42 -8.43 3.23
C SER A 285 -14.90 -7.68 1.99
N VAL A 286 -15.92 -8.16 1.30
CA VAL A 286 -16.40 -7.55 0.04
C VAL A 286 -16.95 -6.14 0.25
N ASP A 287 -17.46 -5.83 1.45
CA ASP A 287 -18.03 -4.52 1.78
C ASP A 287 -16.96 -3.42 1.89
N PHE A 288 -15.71 -3.81 2.06
CA PHE A 288 -14.55 -2.90 2.10
C PHE A 288 -13.78 -2.83 0.78
N ASN A 289 -14.31 -3.49 -0.29
CA ASN A 289 -13.71 -3.38 -1.61
C ASN A 289 -13.80 -1.95 -2.12
N HIS A 290 -12.69 -1.42 -2.63
CA HIS A 290 -12.58 -0.04 -3.11
C HIS A 290 -12.63 1.03 -1.99
N ASP A 291 -12.39 0.63 -0.72
CA ASP A 291 -12.24 1.57 0.39
C ASP A 291 -10.86 2.27 0.30
N PRO A 292 -10.82 3.62 0.24
CA PRO A 292 -9.57 4.36 0.18
C PRO A 292 -8.83 4.46 1.52
N ALA A 293 -9.43 4.05 2.63
CA ALA A 293 -8.76 4.04 3.93
C ALA A 293 -7.60 3.04 3.96
N SER A 294 -6.55 3.35 4.70
CA SER A 294 -5.45 2.41 4.95
C SER A 294 -5.87 1.28 5.88
N SER A 295 -6.79 1.57 6.80
CA SER A 295 -7.19 0.69 7.89
C SER A 295 -8.61 1.04 8.31
N THR A 296 -9.54 0.11 8.21
CA THR A 296 -10.92 0.26 8.68
C THR A 296 -11.13 -0.63 9.89
N TYR A 297 -11.00 -0.02 11.07
CA TYR A 297 -11.11 -0.71 12.35
C TYR A 297 -12.50 -1.30 12.55
N ASP A 298 -12.56 -2.58 12.97
CA ASP A 298 -13.81 -3.28 13.28
C ASP A 298 -14.06 -3.33 14.79
N ALA A 299 -14.88 -2.41 15.27
CA ALA A 299 -15.20 -2.28 16.69
C ALA A 299 -16.02 -3.45 17.25
N THR A 300 -16.70 -4.21 16.38
CA THR A 300 -17.52 -5.37 16.78
C THR A 300 -16.65 -6.55 17.24
N LEU A 301 -15.38 -6.58 16.83
CA LEU A 301 -14.44 -7.68 17.10
C LEU A 301 -13.45 -7.39 18.24
N THR A 302 -13.55 -6.24 18.89
CA THR A 302 -12.66 -5.88 20.00
C THR A 302 -12.89 -6.79 21.21
N LYS A 303 -11.81 -7.34 21.76
CA LYS A 303 -11.84 -8.15 22.99
C LYS A 303 -10.79 -7.65 23.99
N VAL A 304 -11.16 -7.68 25.25
CA VAL A 304 -10.25 -7.42 26.38
C VAL A 304 -10.42 -8.52 27.41
N ILE A 305 -9.34 -9.20 27.77
CA ILE A 305 -9.30 -10.27 28.75
C ILE A 305 -8.38 -9.82 29.89
N GLU A 306 -8.83 -10.01 31.16
CA GLU A 306 -8.11 -9.59 32.37
C GLU A 306 -7.65 -8.13 32.37
N GLY A 307 -8.31 -7.30 31.53
CA GLY A 307 -8.03 -5.86 31.39
C GLY A 307 -6.76 -5.51 30.64
N THR A 308 -5.89 -6.48 30.30
CA THR A 308 -4.60 -6.19 29.66
C THR A 308 -4.32 -6.98 28.40
N LEU A 309 -4.92 -8.17 28.20
CA LEU A 309 -4.81 -8.89 26.94
C LEU A 309 -5.87 -8.37 25.98
N VAL A 310 -5.43 -7.69 24.94
CA VAL A 310 -6.29 -6.98 23.98
C VAL A 310 -6.22 -7.64 22.63
N LYS A 311 -7.37 -7.84 21.98
CA LYS A 311 -7.48 -8.21 20.58
C LYS A 311 -8.27 -7.16 19.83
N VAL A 312 -7.70 -6.71 18.70
CA VAL A 312 -8.32 -5.75 17.78
C VAL A 312 -8.18 -6.23 16.35
N CYS A 313 -9.13 -5.83 15.50
CA CYS A 313 -9.16 -6.23 14.12
C CYS A 313 -9.36 -5.03 13.19
N SER A 314 -8.81 -5.11 11.98
CA SER A 314 -8.98 -4.06 10.99
C SER A 314 -8.97 -4.62 9.57
N TRP A 315 -9.90 -4.13 8.75
CA TRP A 315 -10.02 -4.41 7.33
C TRP A 315 -9.17 -3.45 6.50
N TYR A 316 -8.72 -3.87 5.34
CA TYR A 316 -8.06 -2.99 4.37
C TYR A 316 -8.18 -3.52 2.96
N ASP A 317 -8.55 -2.65 2.04
CA ASP A 317 -8.37 -2.94 0.62
C ASP A 317 -6.87 -2.87 0.31
N ASN A 318 -6.25 -4.03 0.18
CA ASN A 318 -4.80 -4.17 0.00
C ASN A 318 -4.28 -3.62 -1.34
N GLU A 319 -5.18 -3.33 -2.28
CA GLU A 319 -4.86 -2.69 -3.55
C GLU A 319 -5.25 -1.21 -3.55
N TRP A 320 -6.52 -0.89 -3.29
CA TRP A 320 -7.06 0.45 -3.43
C TRP A 320 -6.61 1.41 -2.34
N GLY A 321 -6.73 1.01 -1.07
CA GLY A 321 -6.27 1.83 0.05
C GLY A 321 -4.78 2.14 -0.07
N PHE A 322 -3.96 1.13 -0.41
CA PHE A 322 -2.52 1.30 -0.61
C PHE A 322 -2.20 2.22 -1.80
N SER A 323 -2.94 2.11 -2.91
CA SER A 323 -2.74 2.96 -4.10
C SER A 323 -3.03 4.44 -3.80
N ASN A 324 -4.06 4.73 -3.00
CA ASN A 324 -4.33 6.08 -2.51
C ASN A 324 -3.19 6.61 -1.64
N ARG A 325 -2.60 5.78 -0.78
CA ARG A 325 -1.44 6.17 0.07
C ARG A 325 -0.20 6.48 -0.76
N MET A 326 0.02 5.81 -1.88
CA MET A 326 1.11 6.16 -2.81
C MET A 326 0.97 7.60 -3.31
N LEU A 327 -0.22 8.04 -3.67
CA LEU A 327 -0.50 9.41 -4.11
C LEU A 327 -0.34 10.42 -2.97
N ASP A 328 -0.87 10.13 -1.79
CA ASP A 328 -0.73 10.99 -0.61
C ASP A 328 0.73 11.16 -0.19
N THR A 329 1.50 10.07 -0.16
CA THR A 329 2.94 10.10 0.19
C THR A 329 3.74 10.91 -0.84
N LEU A 330 3.46 10.71 -2.14
CA LEU A 330 4.08 11.49 -3.22
C LEU A 330 3.82 13.00 -3.02
N LEU A 331 2.56 13.39 -2.77
CA LEU A 331 2.20 14.79 -2.56
C LEU A 331 2.83 15.39 -1.30
N ALA A 332 2.88 14.63 -0.21
CA ALA A 332 3.58 15.08 0.99
C ALA A 332 5.08 15.27 0.72
N TRP A 333 5.70 14.33 0.02
CA TRP A 333 7.13 14.40 -0.29
C TRP A 333 7.47 15.54 -1.26
N SER A 334 6.59 15.84 -2.19
CA SER A 334 6.78 16.97 -3.12
C SER A 334 6.80 18.34 -2.42
N LYS A 335 6.23 18.43 -1.21
CA LYS A 335 6.15 19.64 -0.38
C LYS A 335 7.17 19.65 0.76
N ALA A 336 7.94 18.58 0.92
CA ALA A 336 8.92 18.47 2.00
C ALA A 336 10.08 19.46 1.79
N ALA A 337 10.53 20.05 2.91
CA ALA A 337 11.64 21.01 2.95
C ALA A 337 13.03 20.35 2.87
#